data_ed312cd027e70ab2f0eba5fc2a324f10
#
_entry.id   ed312cd027e70ab2f0eba5fc2a324f10
#
_cell.length_a   1.000
_cell.length_b   1.000
_cell.length_c   1.000
_cell.angle_alpha   90.00
_cell.angle_beta   90.00
_cell.angle_gamma   90.00
#
_symmetry.space_group_name_H-M   'P 1'
#
loop_
_entity.id
_entity.type
_entity.pdbx_description
1 polymer ?
#
loop_
_entity_poly.entity_id
_entity_poly.type
_entity_poly.pdbx_seq_one_letter_code
_entity_poly.pdbx_strand_id
1 'polypeptide(L)'
;LLYNTIPAATRRTGGHPAKRTFQALRVEVNGELDAIRGVIPVVTDLLAPGGRVVFMSYQSHEDKIIKAAFRDLTTSKTPPGLPMDLPGTAAEFAPITHGAEKASKEEIERNPRAAPVRVRGIERLCADNAAPVSAPNDSAPQEPSLQRPAHQLPTQQLPNQ
;
A
#
# COMPACT_ATOMS: atom_id res chain seq x y z
N LEU A 1 -10.81 30.27 28.05
CA LEU A 1 -12.01 30.18 27.24
C LEU A 1 -12.28 28.74 26.85
N LEU A 2 -11.42 28.07 26.05
CA LEU A 2 -11.59 26.70 25.58
C LEU A 2 -11.86 25.68 26.71
N TYR A 3 -11.14 25.81 27.83
CA TYR A 3 -11.30 24.89 28.96
C TYR A 3 -12.71 24.91 29.56
N ASN A 4 -13.35 26.05 29.60
CA ASN A 4 -14.70 26.19 30.17
C ASN A 4 -15.79 25.74 29.17
N THR A 5 -15.50 25.81 27.89
CA THR A 5 -16.48 25.42 26.82
C THR A 5 -16.49 23.92 26.55
N ILE A 6 -15.37 23.21 26.81
CA ILE A 6 -15.26 21.78 26.56
C ILE A 6 -15.99 20.99 27.68
N PRO A 7 -16.90 20.05 27.34
CA PRO A 7 -17.61 19.23 28.32
C PRO A 7 -16.65 18.46 29.25
N ALA A 8 -17.03 18.35 30.53
CA ALA A 8 -16.18 17.72 31.56
C ALA A 8 -15.82 16.26 31.23
N ALA A 9 -16.70 15.51 30.59
CA ALA A 9 -16.44 14.14 30.16
C ALA A 9 -15.26 14.05 29.17
N THR A 10 -15.15 15.00 28.25
CA THR A 10 -14.09 15.04 27.23
C THR A 10 -12.73 15.45 27.82
N ARG A 11 -12.71 16.12 28.97
CA ARG A 11 -11.48 16.52 29.68
C ARG A 11 -10.76 15.34 30.33
N ARG A 12 -11.47 14.23 30.59
CA ARG A 12 -10.94 13.04 31.28
C ARG A 12 -10.16 12.07 30.37
N THR A 13 -10.22 12.24 29.05
CA THR A 13 -9.65 11.31 28.06
C THR A 13 -8.18 11.51 27.71
N GLY A 14 -7.37 12.00 28.67
CA GLY A 14 -5.90 12.13 28.51
C GLY A 14 -5.45 13.29 27.61
N GLY A 15 -4.47 14.05 28.08
CA GLY A 15 -3.89 15.20 27.40
C GLY A 15 -4.67 16.51 27.57
N HIS A 16 -4.05 17.62 27.14
CA HIS A 16 -4.65 18.93 27.27
C HIS A 16 -5.89 19.08 26.39
N PRO A 17 -7.07 19.52 26.91
CA PRO A 17 -8.33 19.59 26.15
C PRO A 17 -8.23 20.43 24.87
N ALA A 18 -7.46 21.51 24.90
CA ALA A 18 -7.25 22.38 23.74
C ALA A 18 -6.46 21.71 22.59
N LYS A 19 -5.75 20.60 22.83
CA LYS A 19 -4.96 19.93 21.79
C LYS A 19 -5.82 19.51 20.60
N ARG A 20 -7.01 18.97 20.85
CA ARG A 20 -7.94 18.54 19.77
C ARG A 20 -8.48 19.73 18.98
N THR A 21 -8.76 20.84 19.66
CA THR A 21 -9.24 22.08 19.00
C THR A 21 -8.16 22.66 18.11
N PHE A 22 -6.93 22.78 18.58
CA PHE A 22 -5.82 23.26 17.76
C PHE A 22 -5.47 22.32 16.62
N GLN A 23 -5.59 21.01 16.83
CA GLN A 23 -5.42 20.03 15.76
C GLN A 23 -6.49 20.18 14.68
N ALA A 24 -7.77 20.36 15.06
CA ALA A 24 -8.84 20.58 14.10
C ALA A 24 -8.64 21.87 13.30
N LEU A 25 -8.25 22.96 13.96
CA LEU A 25 -7.93 24.23 13.29
C LEU A 25 -6.75 24.08 12.32
N ARG A 26 -5.71 23.37 12.70
CA ARG A 26 -4.56 23.11 11.82
C ARG A 26 -4.98 22.35 10.56
N VAL A 27 -5.75 21.26 10.73
CA VAL A 27 -6.24 20.43 9.64
C VAL A 27 -7.08 21.27 8.65
N GLU A 28 -7.96 22.13 9.18
CA GLU A 28 -8.82 23.00 8.38
C GLU A 28 -8.02 24.07 7.66
N VAL A 29 -7.18 24.82 8.37
CA VAL A 29 -6.38 25.91 7.78
C VAL A 29 -5.41 25.41 6.72
N ASN A 30 -4.82 24.23 6.92
CA ASN A 30 -3.88 23.64 5.97
C ASN A 30 -4.56 22.88 4.84
N GLY A 31 -5.87 22.65 4.87
CA GLY A 31 -6.60 21.86 3.88
C GLY A 31 -6.11 20.40 3.81
N GLU A 32 -5.62 19.83 4.95
CA GLU A 32 -4.95 18.54 4.97
C GLU A 32 -5.83 17.41 4.38
N LEU A 33 -7.13 17.41 4.69
CA LEU A 33 -8.05 16.38 4.19
C LEU A 33 -8.40 16.57 2.70
N ASP A 34 -8.45 17.81 2.22
CA ASP A 34 -8.72 18.10 0.81
C ASP A 34 -7.51 17.76 -0.06
N ALA A 35 -6.30 17.96 0.46
CA ALA A 35 -5.09 17.52 -0.20
C ALA A 35 -5.10 15.98 -0.43
N ILE A 36 -5.53 15.19 0.57
CA ILE A 36 -5.67 13.74 0.42
C ILE A 36 -6.73 13.39 -0.63
N ARG A 37 -7.89 14.04 -0.61
CA ARG A 37 -8.95 13.81 -1.62
C ARG A 37 -8.48 14.15 -3.04
N GLY A 38 -7.69 15.20 -3.17
CA GLY A 38 -7.15 15.64 -4.46
C GLY A 38 -6.05 14.74 -5.00
N VAL A 39 -5.17 14.24 -4.15
CA VAL A 39 -4.02 13.44 -4.60
C VAL A 39 -4.40 12.02 -5.02
N ILE A 40 -5.40 11.40 -4.38
CA ILE A 40 -5.79 10.01 -4.67
C ILE A 40 -6.12 9.81 -6.15
N PRO A 41 -7.07 10.53 -6.79
CA PRO A 41 -7.38 10.34 -8.20
C PRO A 41 -6.16 10.59 -9.10
N VAL A 42 -5.38 11.62 -8.82
CA VAL A 42 -4.20 11.96 -9.62
C VAL A 42 -3.18 10.82 -9.64
N VAL A 43 -2.84 10.27 -8.47
CA VAL A 43 -1.85 9.19 -8.41
C VAL A 43 -2.38 7.88 -8.99
N THR A 44 -3.68 7.58 -8.83
CA THR A 44 -4.27 6.37 -9.41
C THR A 44 -4.35 6.45 -10.93
N ASP A 45 -4.61 7.61 -11.51
CA ASP A 45 -4.62 7.82 -12.97
C ASP A 45 -3.22 7.68 -13.59
N LEU A 46 -2.17 8.07 -12.84
CA LEU A 46 -0.78 7.97 -13.29
C LEU A 46 -0.20 6.56 -13.23
N LEU A 47 -0.85 5.62 -12.52
CA LEU A 47 -0.33 4.26 -12.40
C LEU A 47 -0.44 3.51 -13.73
N ALA A 48 0.65 2.90 -14.16
CA ALA A 48 0.62 1.90 -15.23
C ALA A 48 -0.05 0.60 -14.74
N PRO A 49 -0.55 -0.28 -15.64
CA PRO A 49 -1.00 -1.62 -15.27
C PRO A 49 0.07 -2.36 -14.45
N GLY A 50 -0.32 -3.00 -13.34
CA GLY A 50 0.58 -3.60 -12.35
C GLY A 50 1.25 -2.58 -11.40
N GLY A 51 1.03 -1.28 -11.61
CA GLY A 51 1.52 -0.23 -10.73
C GLY A 51 0.81 -0.25 -9.37
N ARG A 52 1.56 0.07 -8.32
CA ARG A 52 1.08 0.04 -6.94
C ARG A 52 1.14 1.42 -6.31
N VAL A 53 0.15 1.73 -5.49
CA VAL A 53 0.16 2.90 -4.62
C VAL A 53 -0.14 2.50 -3.19
N VAL A 54 0.62 3.09 -2.27
CA VAL A 54 0.48 2.86 -0.83
C VAL A 54 0.31 4.20 -0.14
N PHE A 55 -0.72 4.30 0.70
CA PHE A 55 -0.97 5.45 1.56
C PHE A 55 -0.74 5.08 3.01
N MET A 56 -0.02 5.95 3.70
CA MET A 56 0.17 5.88 5.15
C MET A 56 -0.56 7.05 5.81
N SER A 57 -1.41 6.77 6.78
CA SER A 57 -2.15 7.76 7.54
C SER A 57 -1.87 7.63 9.03
N TYR A 58 -1.90 8.76 9.74
CA TYR A 58 -1.73 8.84 11.19
C TYR A 58 -3.02 9.18 11.91
N GLN A 59 -4.00 9.71 11.18
CA GLN A 59 -5.27 10.13 11.73
C GLN A 59 -6.42 9.30 11.18
N SER A 60 -7.43 9.06 12.02
CA SER A 60 -8.61 8.29 11.62
C SER A 60 -9.43 8.97 10.52
N HIS A 61 -9.38 10.30 10.40
CA HIS A 61 -10.06 11.05 9.34
C HIS A 61 -9.38 10.84 7.99
N GLU A 62 -8.05 10.87 7.95
CA GLU A 62 -7.25 10.54 6.76
C GLU A 62 -7.55 9.10 6.30
N ASP A 63 -7.45 8.13 7.22
CA ASP A 63 -7.71 6.71 6.93
C ASP A 63 -9.13 6.46 6.38
N LYS A 64 -10.14 7.19 6.88
CA LYS A 64 -11.51 7.08 6.36
C LYS A 64 -11.63 7.51 4.91
N ILE A 65 -10.95 8.59 4.51
CA ILE A 65 -10.95 9.09 3.13
C ILE A 65 -10.28 8.08 2.21
N ILE A 66 -9.07 7.62 2.58
CA ILE A 66 -8.32 6.63 1.80
C ILE A 66 -9.11 5.33 1.68
N LYS A 67 -9.68 4.84 2.78
CA LYS A 67 -10.52 3.62 2.79
C LYS A 67 -11.72 3.73 1.85
N ALA A 68 -12.42 4.87 1.86
CA ALA A 68 -13.59 5.08 1.00
C ALA A 68 -13.17 5.09 -0.47
N ALA A 69 -12.15 5.87 -0.83
CA ALA A 69 -11.65 5.96 -2.20
C ALA A 69 -11.14 4.60 -2.72
N PHE A 70 -10.36 3.89 -1.91
CA PHE A 70 -9.84 2.57 -2.29
C PHE A 70 -10.95 1.53 -2.45
N ARG A 71 -11.97 1.56 -1.60
CA ARG A 71 -13.13 0.69 -1.77
C ARG A 71 -13.82 0.95 -3.10
N ASP A 72 -14.04 2.22 -3.45
CA ASP A 72 -14.73 2.60 -4.67
C ASP A 72 -13.93 2.22 -5.93
N LEU A 73 -12.59 2.25 -5.86
CA LEU A 73 -11.67 1.83 -6.94
C LEU A 73 -11.55 0.30 -7.07
N THR A 74 -11.66 -0.43 -5.96
CA THR A 74 -11.49 -1.89 -5.91
C THR A 74 -12.80 -2.68 -5.94
N THR A 75 -13.94 -2.00 -6.06
CA THR A 75 -15.25 -2.64 -6.15
C THR A 75 -15.77 -2.55 -7.58
N SER A 76 -16.26 -3.67 -8.11
CA SER A 76 -16.98 -3.67 -9.38
C SER A 76 -18.22 -2.77 -9.31
N LYS A 77 -18.47 -2.02 -10.39
CA LYS A 77 -19.68 -1.19 -10.57
C LYS A 77 -20.82 -1.98 -11.20
N THR A 78 -20.64 -3.29 -11.40
CA THR A 78 -21.70 -4.20 -11.89
C THR A 78 -22.83 -4.26 -10.88
N PRO A 79 -24.11 -4.17 -11.31
CA PRO A 79 -25.25 -4.36 -10.41
C PRO A 79 -25.21 -5.73 -9.72
N PRO A 80 -25.57 -5.81 -8.43
CA PRO A 80 -25.59 -7.07 -7.70
C PRO A 80 -26.60 -8.06 -8.31
N GLY A 81 -26.22 -9.34 -8.36
CA GLY A 81 -27.05 -10.42 -8.89
C GLY A 81 -26.71 -10.90 -10.30
N LEU A 82 -25.73 -10.30 -10.97
CA LEU A 82 -25.20 -10.80 -12.22
C LEU A 82 -24.06 -11.82 -11.96
N PRO A 83 -23.99 -12.91 -12.74
CA PRO A 83 -22.96 -13.95 -12.54
C PRO A 83 -21.55 -13.53 -12.95
N MET A 84 -21.41 -12.44 -13.69
CA MET A 84 -20.15 -11.89 -14.18
C MET A 84 -20.22 -10.38 -14.30
N ASP A 85 -19.06 -9.73 -14.28
CA ASP A 85 -18.98 -8.29 -14.50
C ASP A 85 -19.38 -7.90 -15.91
N LEU A 86 -20.12 -6.82 -16.05
CA LEU A 86 -20.43 -6.22 -17.34
C LEU A 86 -19.17 -5.58 -17.94
N PRO A 87 -19.05 -5.52 -19.28
CA PRO A 87 -17.95 -4.84 -19.94
C PRO A 87 -17.83 -3.39 -19.43
N GLY A 88 -16.64 -3.00 -18.95
CA GLY A 88 -16.35 -1.66 -18.46
C GLY A 88 -16.83 -1.36 -17.03
N THR A 89 -17.37 -2.33 -16.29
CA THR A 89 -17.79 -2.14 -14.89
C THR A 89 -16.94 -2.90 -13.88
N ALA A 90 -16.03 -3.74 -14.34
CA ALA A 90 -15.09 -4.46 -13.49
C ALA A 90 -14.22 -3.48 -12.67
N ALA A 91 -13.74 -3.93 -11.53
CA ALA A 91 -12.81 -3.14 -10.72
C ALA A 91 -11.52 -2.89 -11.49
N GLU A 92 -11.04 -1.66 -11.48
CA GLU A 92 -9.76 -1.28 -12.12
C GLU A 92 -8.55 -1.57 -11.24
N PHE A 93 -8.77 -1.74 -9.95
CA PHE A 93 -7.73 -1.96 -8.95
C PHE A 93 -8.05 -3.15 -8.05
N ALA A 94 -7.01 -3.78 -7.53
CA ALA A 94 -7.11 -4.80 -6.48
C ALA A 94 -6.43 -4.32 -5.19
N PRO A 95 -6.96 -4.66 -4.01
CA PRO A 95 -6.29 -4.37 -2.75
C PRO A 95 -5.06 -5.27 -2.59
N ILE A 96 -3.91 -4.69 -2.21
CA ILE A 96 -2.70 -5.44 -1.82
C ILE A 96 -2.55 -5.57 -0.32
N THR A 97 -3.34 -4.84 0.45
CA THR A 97 -3.41 -4.96 1.91
C THR A 97 -4.79 -5.50 2.33
N HIS A 98 -4.82 -6.42 3.29
CA HIS A 98 -6.07 -6.93 3.87
C HIS A 98 -6.63 -5.95 4.91
N GLY A 99 -7.20 -4.84 4.43
CA GLY A 99 -7.67 -3.75 5.27
C GLY A 99 -6.59 -2.72 5.56
N ALA A 100 -6.55 -2.18 6.79
CA ALA A 100 -5.47 -1.30 7.23
C ALA A 100 -4.41 -2.10 7.98
N GLU A 101 -3.21 -2.16 7.45
CA GLU A 101 -2.08 -2.70 8.19
C GLU A 101 -1.61 -1.71 9.25
N LYS A 102 -1.13 -2.25 10.36
CA LYS A 102 -0.68 -1.48 11.53
C LYS A 102 0.77 -1.83 11.83
N ALA A 103 1.46 -0.95 12.54
CA ALA A 103 2.79 -1.23 13.05
C ALA A 103 2.79 -2.47 13.96
N SER A 104 3.87 -3.25 13.91
CA SER A 104 4.05 -4.39 14.80
C SER A 104 4.25 -3.95 16.25
N LYS A 105 4.15 -4.88 17.19
CA LYS A 105 4.42 -4.59 18.61
C LYS A 105 5.86 -4.13 18.83
N GLU A 106 6.79 -4.79 18.19
CA GLU A 106 8.22 -4.49 18.26
C GLU A 106 8.54 -3.10 17.68
N GLU A 107 7.83 -2.72 16.62
CA GLU A 107 7.97 -1.37 16.04
C GLU A 107 7.41 -0.30 16.99
N ILE A 108 6.24 -0.55 17.60
CA ILE A 108 5.62 0.37 18.56
C ILE A 108 6.49 0.53 19.80
N GLU A 109 7.13 -0.53 20.28
CA GLU A 109 8.07 -0.47 21.40
C GLU A 109 9.30 0.40 21.09
N ARG A 110 9.84 0.28 19.86
CA ARG A 110 10.96 1.12 19.39
C ARG A 110 10.54 2.53 19.05
N ASN A 111 9.33 2.69 18.49
CA ASN A 111 8.79 3.96 18.05
C ASN A 111 7.30 4.08 18.43
N PRO A 112 6.97 4.59 19.62
CA PRO A 112 5.58 4.74 20.06
C PRO A 112 4.72 5.62 19.14
N ARG A 113 5.33 6.46 18.28
CA ARG A 113 4.62 7.27 17.29
C ARG A 113 4.03 6.43 16.15
N ALA A 114 4.50 5.21 15.95
CA ALA A 114 3.95 4.29 14.95
C ALA A 114 2.58 3.69 15.36
N ALA A 115 2.19 3.74 16.62
CA ALA A 115 0.95 3.14 17.12
C ALA A 115 -0.34 3.56 16.37
N PRO A 116 -0.55 4.83 15.99
CA PRO A 116 -1.74 5.25 15.25
C PRO A 116 -1.68 4.96 13.74
N VAL A 117 -0.53 4.54 13.20
CA VAL A 117 -0.30 4.36 11.76
C VAL A 117 -1.27 3.33 11.18
N ARG A 118 -1.76 3.68 9.99
CA ARG A 118 -2.56 2.81 9.12
C ARG A 118 -1.97 2.86 7.72
N VAL A 119 -1.68 1.69 7.15
CA VAL A 119 -1.15 1.54 5.81
C VAL A 119 -2.17 0.82 4.95
N ARG A 120 -2.48 1.38 3.77
CA ARG A 120 -3.35 0.77 2.77
C ARG A 120 -2.70 0.85 1.41
N GLY A 121 -2.82 -0.22 0.63
CA GLY A 121 -2.29 -0.28 -0.73
C GLY A 121 -3.26 -0.90 -1.70
N ILE A 122 -3.18 -0.45 -2.95
CA ILE A 122 -3.89 -1.01 -4.10
C ILE A 122 -2.94 -1.13 -5.28
N GLU A 123 -3.25 -2.05 -6.19
CA GLU A 123 -2.54 -2.29 -7.44
C GLU A 123 -3.50 -2.09 -8.61
N ARG A 124 -3.03 -1.42 -9.68
CA ARG A 124 -3.80 -1.30 -10.91
C ARG A 124 -3.80 -2.63 -11.67
N LEU A 125 -4.97 -3.13 -12.00
CA LEU A 125 -5.12 -4.39 -12.73
C LEU A 125 -4.68 -4.20 -14.19
N CYS A 126 -4.09 -5.27 -14.78
CA CYS A 126 -3.87 -5.32 -16.21
C CYS A 126 -5.19 -5.63 -16.91
N ALA A 127 -5.45 -5.00 -18.06
CA ALA A 127 -6.68 -5.20 -18.82
C ALA A 127 -6.89 -6.68 -19.26
N ASP A 128 -5.81 -7.47 -19.30
CA ASP A 128 -5.84 -8.89 -19.71
C ASP A 128 -6.12 -9.87 -18.56
N ASN A 129 -6.27 -9.40 -17.31
CA ASN A 129 -6.47 -10.26 -16.14
C ASN A 129 -7.95 -10.39 -15.74
N ALA A 130 -8.84 -10.54 -16.70
CA ALA A 130 -10.22 -11.00 -16.45
C ALA A 130 -10.33 -12.53 -16.27
N ALA A 131 -9.21 -13.26 -16.13
CA ALA A 131 -9.17 -14.69 -15.82
C ALA A 131 -8.45 -14.95 -14.48
N PRO A 132 -8.90 -15.94 -13.68
CA PRO A 132 -8.28 -16.22 -12.38
C PRO A 132 -6.83 -16.61 -12.55
N VAL A 133 -5.94 -15.90 -11.85
CA VAL A 133 -4.52 -16.23 -11.79
C VAL A 133 -4.38 -17.56 -11.06
N SER A 134 -4.15 -18.65 -11.83
CA SER A 134 -3.56 -19.88 -11.32
C SER A 134 -2.15 -19.54 -10.79
N ALA A 135 -1.83 -20.05 -9.60
CA ALA A 135 -0.59 -19.84 -8.88
C ALA A 135 0.67 -19.95 -9.78
N PRO A 136 1.72 -19.15 -9.51
CA PRO A 136 2.95 -19.25 -10.28
C PRO A 136 3.55 -20.64 -10.12
N ASN A 137 3.68 -21.32 -11.26
CA ASN A 137 4.41 -22.58 -11.37
C ASN A 137 5.90 -22.26 -11.16
N ASP A 138 6.45 -22.66 -10.01
CA ASP A 138 7.87 -22.57 -9.66
C ASP A 138 8.66 -23.55 -10.57
N SER A 139 8.84 -23.17 -11.81
CA SER A 139 9.78 -23.79 -12.72
C SER A 139 10.99 -22.87 -12.83
N ALA A 140 11.97 -23.09 -11.94
CA ALA A 140 13.27 -22.48 -12.04
C ALA A 140 13.87 -22.68 -13.45
N PRO A 141 14.48 -21.65 -14.06
CA PRO A 141 15.18 -21.83 -15.32
C PRO A 141 16.40 -22.73 -15.08
N GLN A 142 16.45 -23.86 -15.79
CA GLN A 142 17.65 -24.69 -15.86
C GLN A 142 18.72 -23.90 -16.60
N GLU A 143 19.80 -23.59 -15.91
CA GLU A 143 21.03 -23.04 -16.52
C GLU A 143 21.60 -24.04 -17.54
N PRO A 144 21.97 -23.62 -18.76
CA PRO A 144 22.68 -24.47 -19.70
C PRO A 144 24.10 -24.73 -19.16
N SER A 145 24.39 -26.01 -18.92
CA SER A 145 25.72 -26.47 -18.54
C SER A 145 26.74 -26.16 -19.65
N LEU A 146 27.55 -25.12 -19.46
CA LEU A 146 28.71 -24.82 -20.27
C LEU A 146 29.79 -25.87 -20.00
N GLN A 147 29.91 -26.85 -20.91
CA GLN A 147 31.06 -27.75 -20.97
C GLN A 147 32.29 -26.93 -21.35
N ARG A 148 33.22 -26.79 -20.42
CA ARG A 148 34.58 -26.22 -20.66
C ARG A 148 35.41 -27.26 -21.42
N PRO A 149 36.03 -26.92 -22.56
CA PRO A 149 37.02 -27.78 -23.19
C PRO A 149 38.28 -27.84 -22.34
N ALA A 150 38.77 -29.04 -22.11
CA ALA A 150 40.01 -29.30 -21.40
C ALA A 150 41.20 -28.75 -22.20
N HIS A 151 41.86 -27.74 -21.68
CA HIS A 151 43.16 -27.28 -22.20
C HIS A 151 44.26 -28.24 -21.74
N GLN A 152 44.78 -29.04 -22.69
CA GLN A 152 45.99 -29.83 -22.49
C GLN A 152 47.16 -28.87 -22.48
N LEU A 153 47.90 -28.82 -21.35
CA LEU A 153 49.20 -28.15 -21.23
C LEU A 153 50.31 -29.08 -21.83
N PRO A 154 51.22 -28.57 -22.66
CA PRO A 154 52.33 -29.37 -23.11
C PRO A 154 53.42 -29.49 -22.02
N THR A 155 53.83 -30.71 -21.79
CA THR A 155 54.94 -31.11 -20.91
C THR A 155 56.24 -30.57 -21.49
N GLN A 156 56.90 -29.60 -20.84
CA GLN A 156 58.26 -29.21 -21.13
C GLN A 156 59.20 -30.13 -20.33
N GLN A 157 59.97 -30.91 -21.08
CA GLN A 157 61.13 -31.65 -20.58
C GLN A 157 62.28 -30.67 -20.31
N LEU A 158 62.82 -30.70 -19.11
CA LEU A 158 64.08 -30.04 -18.73
C LEU A 158 65.21 -30.97 -19.09
N PRO A 159 66.30 -30.48 -19.74
CA PRO A 159 67.54 -31.25 -19.94
C PRO A 159 68.38 -31.22 -18.68
N ASN A 160 68.95 -32.38 -18.39
CA ASN A 160 70.03 -32.64 -17.41
C ASN A 160 71.30 -31.88 -17.76
N GLN A 161 71.91 -31.13 -16.84
CA GLN A 161 73.32 -31.08 -16.53
C GLN A 161 73.51 -30.69 -15.07
#